data_9c8a0034a7a66a405c173da33dc091b3
#
_entry.id   9c8a0034a7a66a405c173da33dc091b3
#
_cell.length_a   1.000
_cell.length_b   1.000
_cell.length_c   1.000
_cell.angle_alpha   90.00
_cell.angle_beta   90.00
_cell.angle_gamma   90.00
#
_symmetry.space_group_name_H-M   'P 1'
#
loop_
_entity.id
_entity.type
_entity.pdbx_description
1 polymer ?
#
loop_
_entity_poly.entity_id
_entity_poly.type
_entity_poly.pdbx_seq_one_letter_code
_entity_poly.pdbx_strand_id
1 'polypeptide(L)'
;TRIFEAWSDEPWVNDGAAVRVSLVAFGDSQKEAVLDGATAAHIHADLTAASADGDSMDLPSAKPLLANKASCFVGTSKKASFDIPGDLARSWLALPNPHGQSNAEVVKPWINGSDLVKAPSDTWIVDFGVERPQAEAALFDAPFEYVQRVVKPEKDAVRSESERRKWWLHARTALDMRKALTGTERFMVTSIVAKHRVWVWRPTIVLASHAVCVVARADD
;
A
#
# COMPACT_ATOMS: atom_id res chain seq x y z
N THR A 1 20.95 -23.76 12.45
CA THR A 1 20.67 -23.72 10.99
C THR A 1 21.21 -22.41 10.45
N ARG A 2 22.00 -22.47 9.36
CA ARG A 2 22.57 -21.31 8.66
C ARG A 2 22.39 -21.45 7.15
N ILE A 3 22.48 -20.35 6.42
CA ILE A 3 22.65 -20.37 4.96
C ILE A 3 24.13 -20.72 4.71
N PHE A 4 24.38 -21.76 3.92
CA PHE A 4 25.73 -22.19 3.58
C PHE A 4 26.07 -22.06 2.10
N GLU A 5 25.03 -21.88 1.23
CA GLU A 5 25.23 -21.63 -0.19
C GLU A 5 24.03 -20.85 -0.73
N ALA A 6 24.28 -19.79 -1.49
CA ALA A 6 23.20 -19.02 -2.13
C ALA A 6 23.67 -18.35 -3.41
N TRP A 7 22.72 -18.18 -4.33
CA TRP A 7 22.79 -17.27 -5.48
C TRP A 7 21.72 -16.21 -5.28
N SER A 8 22.10 -14.96 -5.22
CA SER A 8 21.24 -13.86 -4.79
C SER A 8 20.28 -13.39 -5.87
N ASP A 9 20.64 -13.55 -7.15
CA ASP A 9 19.88 -12.96 -8.27
C ASP A 9 20.13 -13.71 -9.59
N GLU A 10 19.43 -14.84 -9.78
CA GLU A 10 19.57 -15.70 -10.94
C GLU A 10 18.42 -15.52 -11.95
N PRO A 11 18.71 -15.48 -13.26
CA PRO A 11 17.67 -15.49 -14.28
C PRO A 11 16.97 -16.86 -14.30
N TRP A 12 15.64 -16.86 -14.32
CA TRP A 12 14.84 -18.07 -14.32
C TRP A 12 13.65 -17.95 -15.27
N VAL A 13 13.25 -19.06 -15.86
CA VAL A 13 12.03 -19.12 -16.68
C VAL A 13 11.02 -20.01 -15.97
N ASN A 14 9.87 -19.44 -15.61
CA ASN A 14 8.77 -20.17 -15.01
C ASN A 14 7.52 -20.04 -15.89
N ASP A 15 7.04 -21.16 -16.42
CA ASP A 15 5.88 -21.23 -17.31
C ASP A 15 5.88 -20.18 -18.45
N GLY A 16 7.07 -19.95 -19.05
CA GLY A 16 7.28 -18.99 -20.12
C GLY A 16 7.48 -17.54 -19.68
N ALA A 17 7.36 -17.24 -18.38
CA ALA A 17 7.68 -15.93 -17.83
C ALA A 17 9.15 -15.84 -17.40
N ALA A 18 9.88 -14.86 -17.90
CA ALA A 18 11.23 -14.55 -17.45
C ALA A 18 11.17 -13.83 -16.09
N VAL A 19 11.72 -14.43 -15.06
CA VAL A 19 11.76 -13.89 -13.70
C VAL A 19 13.20 -13.92 -13.18
N ARG A 20 13.45 -13.26 -12.07
CA ARG A 20 14.69 -13.41 -11.31
C ARG A 20 14.37 -14.09 -9.98
N VAL A 21 15.23 -15.00 -9.56
CA VAL A 21 15.04 -15.81 -8.34
C VAL A 21 16.31 -15.82 -7.51
N SER A 22 16.16 -16.05 -6.21
CA SER A 22 17.25 -16.39 -5.32
C SER A 22 17.21 -17.89 -5.04
N LEU A 23 18.35 -18.57 -5.14
CA LEU A 23 18.49 -19.96 -4.77
C LEU A 23 19.23 -20.03 -3.43
N VAL A 24 18.66 -20.72 -2.45
CA VAL A 24 19.19 -20.71 -1.08
C VAL A 24 19.25 -22.12 -0.53
N ALA A 25 20.46 -22.57 -0.14
CA ALA A 25 20.67 -23.79 0.61
C ALA A 25 20.97 -23.45 2.08
N PHE A 26 20.22 -24.06 3.01
CA PHE A 26 20.38 -23.82 4.44
C PHE A 26 20.29 -25.13 5.24
N GLY A 27 20.93 -25.15 6.39
CA GLY A 27 20.97 -26.33 7.26
C GLY A 27 22.11 -26.27 8.28
N ASP A 28 22.41 -27.38 8.91
CA ASP A 28 23.51 -27.55 9.86
C ASP A 28 24.77 -28.04 9.13
N SER A 29 25.33 -27.20 8.28
CA SER A 29 26.55 -27.46 7.53
C SER A 29 27.75 -26.78 8.18
N GLN A 30 28.88 -27.53 8.24
CA GLN A 30 30.18 -27.01 8.67
C GLN A 30 31.06 -26.53 7.49
N LYS A 31 30.56 -26.64 6.26
CA LYS A 31 31.26 -26.13 5.08
C LYS A 31 31.36 -24.59 5.14
N GLU A 32 32.40 -24.06 4.48
CA GLU A 32 32.46 -22.62 4.24
C GLU A 32 31.20 -22.13 3.49
N ALA A 33 30.75 -20.94 3.80
CA ALA A 33 29.62 -20.37 3.10
C ALA A 33 30.02 -19.85 1.73
N VAL A 34 29.14 -20.00 0.73
CA VAL A 34 29.40 -19.54 -0.65
C VAL A 34 28.21 -18.70 -1.11
N LEU A 35 28.46 -17.44 -1.45
CA LEU A 35 27.47 -16.52 -2.00
C LEU A 35 27.90 -16.12 -3.42
N ASP A 36 27.04 -16.36 -4.41
CA ASP A 36 27.28 -16.03 -5.81
C ASP A 36 28.63 -16.56 -6.34
N GLY A 37 29.01 -17.77 -5.87
CA GLY A 37 30.25 -18.43 -6.22
C GLY A 37 31.51 -17.97 -5.45
N ALA A 38 31.37 -16.97 -4.56
CA ALA A 38 32.45 -16.46 -3.72
C ALA A 38 32.34 -16.98 -2.28
N THR A 39 33.46 -17.35 -1.66
CA THR A 39 33.52 -17.77 -0.25
C THR A 39 33.19 -16.60 0.65
N ALA A 40 32.36 -16.83 1.66
CA ALA A 40 31.94 -15.86 2.67
C ALA A 40 32.09 -16.45 4.08
N ALA A 41 32.41 -15.64 5.06
CA ALA A 41 32.43 -16.05 6.46
C ALA A 41 31.03 -16.43 6.95
N HIS A 42 30.03 -15.64 6.54
CA HIS A 42 28.62 -15.84 6.83
C HIS A 42 27.75 -15.21 5.74
N ILE A 43 26.58 -15.81 5.47
CA ILE A 43 25.56 -15.25 4.57
C ILE A 43 24.39 -14.83 5.44
N HIS A 44 24.04 -13.54 5.39
CA HIS A 44 22.88 -12.97 6.07
C HIS A 44 21.55 -13.34 5.39
N ALA A 45 20.45 -13.13 6.07
CA ALA A 45 19.12 -13.48 5.55
C ALA A 45 18.68 -12.63 4.33
N ASP A 46 19.29 -11.49 4.11
CA ASP A 46 19.13 -10.64 2.91
C ASP A 46 20.07 -11.01 1.76
N LEU A 47 20.77 -12.13 1.87
CA LEU A 47 21.75 -12.63 0.91
C LEU A 47 22.92 -11.66 0.67
N THR A 48 23.36 -11.00 1.73
CA THR A 48 24.63 -10.29 1.76
C THR A 48 25.69 -11.12 2.49
N ALA A 49 26.96 -11.00 2.08
CA ALA A 49 28.06 -11.69 2.73
C ALA A 49 28.63 -10.84 3.88
N ALA A 50 28.87 -11.45 5.04
CA ALA A 50 29.72 -10.85 6.03
C ALA A 50 31.16 -10.83 5.51
N SER A 51 31.79 -9.64 5.49
CA SER A 51 33.20 -9.52 5.18
C SER A 51 34.05 -10.05 6.34
N ALA A 52 35.26 -10.57 6.05
CA ALA A 52 36.20 -11.03 7.07
C ALA A 52 36.57 -9.89 8.06
N ASP A 53 36.47 -8.65 7.64
CA ASP A 53 36.79 -7.45 8.41
C ASP A 53 35.65 -6.93 9.30
N GLY A 54 34.50 -7.63 9.36
CA GLY A 54 33.40 -7.35 10.26
C GLY A 54 32.50 -6.15 9.90
N ASP A 55 32.67 -5.57 8.72
CA ASP A 55 32.01 -4.32 8.31
C ASP A 55 30.65 -4.52 7.61
N SER A 56 30.15 -5.76 7.50
CA SER A 56 28.83 -5.98 6.91
C SER A 56 27.74 -5.95 7.98
N MET A 57 26.82 -5.01 7.82
CA MET A 57 25.69 -4.83 8.73
C MET A 57 24.60 -5.84 8.41
N ASP A 58 24.26 -6.70 9.37
CA ASP A 58 23.08 -7.58 9.28
C ASP A 58 21.79 -6.76 9.40
N LEU A 59 21.34 -6.17 8.29
CA LEU A 59 20.15 -5.33 8.25
C LEU A 59 18.88 -6.07 8.69
N PRO A 60 18.64 -7.36 8.34
CA PRO A 60 17.51 -8.13 8.85
C PRO A 60 17.43 -8.25 10.37
N SER A 61 18.55 -8.20 11.08
CA SER A 61 18.59 -8.22 12.54
C SER A 61 18.37 -6.86 13.20
N ALA A 62 18.36 -5.78 12.41
CA ALA A 62 18.20 -4.43 12.91
C ALA A 62 16.82 -4.25 13.59
N LYS A 63 16.83 -3.63 14.75
CA LYS A 63 15.59 -3.29 15.46
C LYS A 63 14.98 -2.01 14.90
N PRO A 64 13.63 -1.94 14.75
CA PRO A 64 12.97 -0.70 14.38
C PRO A 64 13.31 0.44 15.34
N LEU A 65 13.61 1.62 14.81
CA LEU A 65 13.80 2.82 15.62
C LEU A 65 12.48 3.21 16.29
N LEU A 66 12.50 3.40 17.59
CA LEU A 66 11.30 3.79 18.37
C LEU A 66 10.72 5.13 17.87
N ALA A 67 11.57 6.06 17.46
CA ALA A 67 11.15 7.35 16.91
C ALA A 67 10.32 7.21 15.60
N ASN A 68 10.47 6.10 14.86
CA ASN A 68 9.72 5.84 13.64
C ASN A 68 8.47 4.97 13.88
N LYS A 69 8.22 4.58 15.12
CA LYS A 69 7.04 3.78 15.47
C LYS A 69 5.76 4.55 15.15
N ALA A 70 4.84 3.90 14.44
CA ALA A 70 3.57 4.48 14.03
C ALA A 70 3.67 5.79 13.21
N SER A 71 4.78 5.98 12.49
CA SER A 71 4.97 7.13 11.59
C SER A 71 4.72 6.79 10.12
N CYS A 72 4.93 5.52 9.73
CA CYS A 72 4.83 5.08 8.33
C CYS A 72 3.74 4.03 8.17
N PHE A 73 2.91 4.20 7.13
CA PHE A 73 1.76 3.34 6.87
C PHE A 73 1.64 3.03 5.39
N VAL A 74 1.04 1.90 5.07
CA VAL A 74 0.56 1.60 3.72
C VAL A 74 -0.85 2.16 3.58
N GLY A 75 -1.14 2.78 2.44
CA GLY A 75 -2.45 3.34 2.18
C GLY A 75 -3.57 2.30 2.02
N THR A 76 -4.73 2.78 1.65
CA THR A 76 -5.98 2.00 1.54
C THR A 76 -5.96 1.04 0.36
N SER A 77 -6.52 -0.18 0.52
CA SER A 77 -6.73 -1.12 -0.58
C SER A 77 -8.22 -1.27 -0.88
N LYS A 78 -8.65 -0.78 -2.03
CA LYS A 78 -10.05 -0.80 -2.46
C LYS A 78 -10.52 -2.19 -2.90
N LYS A 79 -9.70 -2.94 -3.65
CA LYS A 79 -9.98 -4.27 -4.26
C LYS A 79 -11.28 -4.36 -5.07
N ALA A 80 -11.81 -3.23 -5.55
CA ALA A 80 -12.96 -3.14 -6.46
C ALA A 80 -13.00 -1.74 -7.07
N SER A 81 -13.90 -1.48 -8.00
CA SER A 81 -13.98 -0.25 -8.82
C SER A 81 -14.64 0.92 -8.08
N PHE A 82 -14.06 1.32 -6.93
CA PHE A 82 -14.48 2.51 -6.17
C PHE A 82 -13.98 3.83 -6.78
N ASP A 83 -13.02 3.77 -7.68
CA ASP A 83 -12.44 4.93 -8.36
C ASP A 83 -13.36 5.47 -9.45
N ILE A 84 -13.37 6.78 -9.55
CA ILE A 84 -14.18 7.55 -10.49
C ILE A 84 -13.32 8.63 -11.16
N PRO A 85 -13.64 9.05 -12.39
CA PRO A 85 -12.94 10.15 -13.03
C PRO A 85 -13.27 11.48 -12.34
N GLY A 86 -12.33 12.44 -12.42
CA GLY A 86 -12.46 13.75 -11.75
C GLY A 86 -13.69 14.54 -12.16
N ASP A 87 -14.10 14.48 -13.42
CA ASP A 87 -15.30 15.17 -13.89
C ASP A 87 -16.57 14.66 -13.19
N LEU A 88 -16.69 13.34 -13.02
CA LEU A 88 -17.81 12.76 -12.30
C LEU A 88 -17.76 13.13 -10.81
N ALA A 89 -16.58 13.10 -10.20
CA ALA A 89 -16.41 13.52 -8.82
C ALA A 89 -16.85 14.98 -8.61
N ARG A 90 -16.39 15.89 -9.46
CA ARG A 90 -16.76 17.30 -9.41
C ARG A 90 -18.26 17.53 -9.60
N SER A 91 -18.91 16.78 -10.50
CA SER A 91 -20.35 16.83 -10.67
C SER A 91 -21.09 16.44 -9.38
N TRP A 92 -20.67 15.35 -8.71
CA TRP A 92 -21.27 14.93 -7.45
C TRP A 92 -21.02 15.90 -6.29
N LEU A 93 -19.85 16.54 -6.26
CA LEU A 93 -19.54 17.55 -5.25
C LEU A 93 -20.43 18.80 -5.38
N ALA A 94 -20.89 19.09 -6.59
CA ALA A 94 -21.80 20.22 -6.86
C ALA A 94 -23.29 19.87 -6.64
N LEU A 95 -23.65 18.57 -6.57
CA LEU A 95 -25.04 18.16 -6.36
C LEU A 95 -25.44 18.35 -4.89
N PRO A 96 -26.61 18.95 -4.63
CA PRO A 96 -27.19 18.92 -3.29
C PRO A 96 -27.56 17.49 -2.92
N ASN A 97 -27.25 17.11 -1.67
CA ASN A 97 -27.70 15.83 -1.15
C ASN A 97 -29.01 16.04 -0.39
N PRO A 98 -30.10 15.34 -0.76
CA PRO A 98 -31.42 15.50 -0.12
C PRO A 98 -31.43 15.14 1.37
N HIS A 99 -30.45 14.36 1.83
CA HIS A 99 -30.30 13.97 3.24
C HIS A 99 -29.43 14.94 4.07
N GLY A 100 -29.02 16.07 3.50
CA GLY A 100 -28.22 17.09 4.18
C GLY A 100 -26.75 16.73 4.41
N GLN A 101 -26.28 15.57 3.89
CA GLN A 101 -24.88 15.16 3.96
C GLN A 101 -24.10 15.75 2.78
N SER A 102 -22.87 16.18 2.99
CA SER A 102 -22.03 16.64 1.89
C SER A 102 -21.35 15.46 1.19
N ASN A 103 -21.47 15.35 -0.13
CA ASN A 103 -20.75 14.33 -0.90
C ASN A 103 -19.22 14.46 -0.74
N ALA A 104 -18.69 15.61 -0.34
CA ALA A 104 -17.28 15.81 -0.02
C ALA A 104 -16.80 14.95 1.17
N GLU A 105 -17.70 14.42 2.00
CA GLU A 105 -17.33 13.48 3.06
C GLU A 105 -16.89 12.13 2.53
N VAL A 106 -17.41 11.69 1.39
CA VAL A 106 -17.19 10.34 0.85
C VAL A 106 -16.55 10.35 -0.54
N VAL A 107 -16.48 11.47 -1.24
CA VAL A 107 -15.81 11.62 -2.53
C VAL A 107 -14.48 12.33 -2.30
N LYS A 108 -13.37 11.58 -2.47
CA LYS A 108 -12.02 12.05 -2.14
C LYS A 108 -11.10 12.03 -3.36
N PRO A 109 -10.17 12.99 -3.50
CA PRO A 109 -9.06 12.82 -4.43
C PRO A 109 -8.28 11.55 -4.06
N TRP A 110 -7.87 10.80 -5.07
CA TRP A 110 -7.12 9.55 -4.92
C TRP A 110 -5.70 9.70 -5.42
N ILE A 111 -4.73 9.14 -4.68
CA ILE A 111 -3.35 9.11 -5.14
C ILE A 111 -2.82 7.68 -5.18
N ASN A 112 -2.26 7.30 -6.32
CA ASN A 112 -1.61 6.02 -6.55
C ASN A 112 -0.09 6.23 -6.74
N GLY A 113 0.69 5.16 -6.70
CA GLY A 113 2.14 5.22 -6.89
C GLY A 113 2.56 5.85 -8.22
N SER A 114 1.78 5.62 -9.29
CA SER A 114 2.01 6.24 -10.60
C SER A 114 1.83 7.75 -10.63
N ASP A 115 0.91 8.31 -9.82
CA ASP A 115 0.62 9.74 -9.79
C ASP A 115 1.74 10.58 -9.14
N LEU A 116 2.70 9.89 -8.49
CA LEU A 116 3.89 10.54 -7.90
C LEU A 116 5.04 10.68 -8.88
N VAL A 117 5.07 9.88 -9.94
CA VAL A 117 6.20 9.78 -10.89
C VAL A 117 5.78 10.07 -12.33
N LYS A 118 4.49 10.26 -12.59
CA LYS A 118 3.89 10.60 -13.88
C LYS A 118 2.95 11.79 -13.73
N ALA A 119 2.36 12.22 -14.83
CA ALA A 119 1.27 13.20 -14.78
C ALA A 119 0.11 12.65 -13.91
N PRO A 120 -0.48 13.47 -13.02
CA PRO A 120 -1.61 13.07 -12.20
C PRO A 120 -2.79 12.57 -13.06
N SER A 121 -3.43 11.48 -12.62
CA SER A 121 -4.51 10.84 -13.37
C SER A 121 -5.87 11.53 -13.20
N ASP A 122 -5.99 12.55 -12.34
CA ASP A 122 -7.27 13.14 -11.90
C ASP A 122 -8.31 12.08 -11.49
N THR A 123 -7.84 11.05 -10.81
CA THR A 123 -8.67 9.98 -10.27
C THR A 123 -9.16 10.36 -8.89
N TRP A 124 -10.43 10.09 -8.65
CA TRP A 124 -11.09 10.24 -7.36
C TRP A 124 -11.61 8.89 -6.89
N ILE A 125 -12.05 8.82 -5.64
CA ILE A 125 -12.53 7.56 -5.05
C ILE A 125 -13.73 7.81 -4.14
N VAL A 126 -14.67 6.87 -4.16
CA VAL A 126 -15.72 6.81 -3.14
C VAL A 126 -15.18 6.07 -1.92
N ASP A 127 -15.27 6.68 -0.76
CA ASP A 127 -14.76 6.16 0.51
C ASP A 127 -15.76 6.42 1.64
N PHE A 128 -16.47 5.40 2.04
CA PHE A 128 -17.40 5.47 3.18
C PHE A 128 -16.71 5.30 4.55
N GLY A 129 -15.37 5.36 4.58
CA GLY A 129 -14.60 5.28 5.81
C GLY A 129 -14.30 3.85 6.27
N VAL A 130 -14.17 3.64 7.58
CA VAL A 130 -13.69 2.38 8.16
C VAL A 130 -14.83 1.41 8.46
N GLU A 131 -15.89 1.91 9.11
CA GLU A 131 -16.97 1.09 9.68
C GLU A 131 -18.36 1.72 9.52
N ARG A 132 -18.52 2.68 8.59
CA ARG A 132 -19.82 3.34 8.37
C ARG A 132 -20.88 2.29 8.08
N PRO A 133 -22.01 2.26 8.80
CA PRO A 133 -23.13 1.38 8.52
C PRO A 133 -23.68 1.60 7.10
N GLN A 134 -24.18 0.53 6.46
CA GLN A 134 -24.73 0.64 5.11
C GLN A 134 -25.87 1.67 5.02
N ALA A 135 -26.73 1.73 6.03
CA ALA A 135 -27.83 2.68 6.07
C ALA A 135 -27.35 4.14 6.08
N GLU A 136 -26.23 4.44 6.77
CA GLU A 136 -25.62 5.77 6.77
C GLU A 136 -24.88 6.05 5.45
N ALA A 137 -24.23 5.04 4.86
CA ALA A 137 -23.60 5.17 3.55
C ALA A 137 -24.64 5.46 2.46
N ALA A 138 -25.84 4.89 2.57
CA ALA A 138 -26.94 5.12 1.65
C ALA A 138 -27.52 6.55 1.68
N LEU A 139 -27.18 7.35 2.69
CA LEU A 139 -27.54 8.76 2.72
C LEU A 139 -26.73 9.65 1.74
N PHE A 140 -25.71 9.08 1.08
CA PHE A 140 -24.94 9.72 0.01
C PHE A 140 -25.42 9.21 -1.35
N ASP A 141 -26.58 9.64 -1.81
CA ASP A 141 -27.35 9.09 -2.93
C ASP A 141 -26.46 8.73 -4.15
N ALA A 142 -25.87 9.68 -4.83
CA ALA A 142 -25.14 9.43 -6.08
C ALA A 142 -23.86 8.56 -5.86
N PRO A 143 -23.00 8.79 -4.85
CA PRO A 143 -21.90 7.89 -4.53
C PRO A 143 -22.32 6.48 -4.17
N PHE A 144 -23.41 6.33 -3.37
CA PHE A 144 -23.87 5.01 -2.94
C PHE A 144 -24.51 4.23 -4.09
N GLU A 145 -25.34 4.87 -4.93
CA GLU A 145 -25.92 4.25 -6.12
C GLU A 145 -24.82 3.74 -7.07
N TYR A 146 -23.78 4.53 -7.29
CA TYR A 146 -22.63 4.08 -8.07
C TYR A 146 -21.99 2.83 -7.48
N VAL A 147 -21.65 2.85 -6.19
CA VAL A 147 -21.01 1.71 -5.52
C VAL A 147 -21.93 0.48 -5.51
N GLN A 148 -23.24 0.65 -5.34
CA GLN A 148 -24.21 -0.43 -5.42
C GLN A 148 -24.26 -1.06 -6.83
N ARG A 149 -24.23 -0.24 -7.87
CA ARG A 149 -24.31 -0.69 -9.25
C ARG A 149 -23.01 -1.31 -9.76
N VAL A 150 -21.87 -0.72 -9.42
CA VAL A 150 -20.55 -1.08 -10.00
C VAL A 150 -19.77 -2.00 -9.07
N VAL A 151 -19.64 -1.63 -7.80
CA VAL A 151 -18.77 -2.32 -6.85
C VAL A 151 -19.42 -3.58 -6.27
N LYS A 152 -20.71 -3.53 -5.96
CA LYS A 152 -21.40 -4.66 -5.32
C LYS A 152 -21.29 -5.95 -6.12
N PRO A 153 -21.54 -5.99 -7.45
CA PRO A 153 -21.39 -7.22 -8.24
C PRO A 153 -19.94 -7.78 -8.19
N GLU A 154 -18.93 -6.90 -8.22
CA GLU A 154 -17.53 -7.31 -8.09
C GLU A 154 -17.24 -7.92 -6.72
N LYS A 155 -17.78 -7.32 -5.66
CA LYS A 155 -17.64 -7.81 -4.29
C LYS A 155 -18.41 -9.10 -4.04
N ASP A 156 -19.57 -9.29 -4.64
CA ASP A 156 -20.35 -10.53 -4.54
C ASP A 156 -19.58 -11.72 -5.14
N ALA A 157 -18.72 -11.51 -6.12
CA ALA A 157 -17.88 -12.52 -6.77
C ALA A 157 -16.61 -12.91 -5.98
N VAL A 158 -16.21 -12.16 -4.93
CA VAL A 158 -14.98 -12.49 -4.17
C VAL A 158 -15.21 -13.66 -3.21
N ARG A 159 -14.15 -14.40 -2.87
CA ARG A 159 -14.21 -15.51 -1.92
C ARG A 159 -14.44 -15.08 -0.46
N SER A 160 -13.98 -13.89 -0.09
CA SER A 160 -14.04 -13.37 1.28
C SER A 160 -15.48 -13.02 1.66
N GLU A 161 -16.07 -13.75 2.61
CA GLU A 161 -17.39 -13.46 3.12
C GLU A 161 -17.48 -12.08 3.79
N SER A 162 -16.46 -11.68 4.53
CA SER A 162 -16.42 -10.38 5.18
C SER A 162 -16.43 -9.21 4.17
N GLU A 163 -15.75 -9.37 3.01
CA GLU A 163 -15.79 -8.39 1.94
C GLU A 163 -17.14 -8.34 1.24
N ARG A 164 -17.82 -9.50 1.05
CA ARG A 164 -19.19 -9.53 0.52
C ARG A 164 -20.19 -8.85 1.46
N ARG A 165 -20.10 -9.12 2.76
CA ARG A 165 -21.01 -8.54 3.77
C ARG A 165 -20.85 -7.03 3.93
N LYS A 166 -19.63 -6.50 3.72
CA LYS A 166 -19.29 -5.06 3.81
C LYS A 166 -18.91 -4.52 2.43
N TRP A 167 -19.65 -4.87 1.39
CA TRP A 167 -19.34 -4.58 -0.01
C TRP A 167 -19.14 -3.08 -0.31
N TRP A 168 -19.78 -2.19 0.45
CA TRP A 168 -19.65 -0.72 0.31
C TRP A 168 -18.38 -0.16 0.92
N LEU A 169 -17.58 -0.95 1.64
CA LEU A 169 -16.32 -0.53 2.23
C LEU A 169 -15.13 -1.07 1.44
N HIS A 170 -14.02 -0.35 1.51
CA HIS A 170 -12.75 -0.84 0.99
C HIS A 170 -12.31 -2.12 1.71
N ALA A 171 -11.58 -3.00 1.03
CA ALA A 171 -11.12 -4.26 1.61
C ALA A 171 -10.13 -4.04 2.78
N ARG A 172 -9.30 -3.00 2.68
CA ARG A 172 -8.44 -2.52 3.77
C ARG A 172 -8.60 -1.01 3.89
N THR A 173 -9.18 -0.57 4.97
CA THR A 173 -9.52 0.84 5.20
C THR A 173 -8.38 1.67 5.77
N ALA A 174 -7.23 1.04 6.09
CA ALA A 174 -6.03 1.68 6.68
C ALA A 174 -6.35 2.49 7.95
N LEU A 175 -7.03 1.86 8.92
CA LEU A 175 -7.48 2.49 10.18
C LEU A 175 -6.34 3.22 10.92
N ASP A 176 -5.18 2.58 11.07
CA ASP A 176 -4.06 3.15 11.82
C ASP A 176 -3.46 4.37 11.11
N MET A 177 -3.37 4.34 9.78
CA MET A 177 -3.01 5.51 8.97
C MET A 177 -3.98 6.67 9.20
N ARG A 178 -5.29 6.40 9.14
CA ARG A 178 -6.32 7.44 9.34
C ARG A 178 -6.25 8.04 10.73
N LYS A 179 -6.04 7.21 11.76
CA LYS A 179 -5.85 7.69 13.14
C LYS A 179 -4.61 8.58 13.26
N ALA A 180 -3.48 8.16 12.67
CA ALA A 180 -2.24 8.93 12.71
C ALA A 180 -2.34 10.26 11.95
N LEU A 181 -3.20 10.35 10.92
CA LEU A 181 -3.45 11.59 10.17
C LEU A 181 -4.50 12.50 10.80
N THR A 182 -5.18 12.06 11.86
CA THR A 182 -6.19 12.86 12.53
C THR A 182 -5.55 14.12 13.14
N GLY A 183 -6.07 15.29 12.78
CA GLY A 183 -5.56 16.58 13.25
C GLY A 183 -4.34 17.11 12.49
N THR A 184 -3.86 16.40 11.47
CA THR A 184 -2.82 16.92 10.56
C THR A 184 -3.44 17.54 9.32
N GLU A 185 -2.81 18.56 8.74
CA GLU A 185 -3.26 19.20 7.50
C GLU A 185 -2.68 18.52 6.26
N ARG A 186 -1.50 17.93 6.40
CA ARG A 186 -0.74 17.29 5.31
C ARG A 186 0.00 16.06 5.78
N PHE A 187 0.40 15.24 4.84
CA PHE A 187 1.26 14.08 5.04
C PHE A 187 2.27 13.96 3.90
N MET A 188 3.35 13.27 4.14
CA MET A 188 4.32 12.96 3.10
C MET A 188 4.05 11.58 2.51
N VAL A 189 4.26 11.43 1.20
CA VAL A 189 3.98 10.17 0.50
C VAL A 189 5.07 9.84 -0.51
N THR A 190 5.38 8.55 -0.63
CA THR A 190 6.27 8.00 -1.66
C THR A 190 5.71 6.72 -2.26
N SER A 191 6.05 6.43 -3.51
CA SER A 191 5.65 5.16 -4.17
C SER A 191 6.44 3.98 -3.59
N ILE A 192 5.74 2.88 -3.29
CA ILE A 192 6.38 1.64 -2.80
C ILE A 192 7.19 0.96 -3.90
N VAL A 193 6.72 1.03 -5.15
CA VAL A 193 7.28 0.26 -6.28
C VAL A 193 8.16 1.08 -7.21
N ALA A 194 8.29 2.40 -7.03
CA ALA A 194 9.13 3.22 -7.89
C ALA A 194 10.62 2.96 -7.66
N LYS A 195 11.39 2.90 -8.74
CA LYS A 195 12.85 2.76 -8.70
C LYS A 195 13.51 3.91 -7.92
N HIS A 196 13.02 5.13 -8.13
CA HIS A 196 13.52 6.32 -7.44
C HIS A 196 12.52 6.77 -6.38
N ARG A 197 13.01 7.06 -5.17
CA ARG A 197 12.19 7.53 -4.06
C ARG A 197 11.97 9.04 -4.19
N VAL A 198 10.75 9.40 -4.62
CA VAL A 198 10.28 10.79 -4.67
C VAL A 198 9.33 10.98 -3.49
N TRP A 199 9.60 11.97 -2.65
CA TRP A 199 8.76 12.32 -1.50
C TRP A 199 7.96 13.58 -1.82
N VAL A 200 6.67 13.52 -1.60
CA VAL A 200 5.74 14.60 -1.96
C VAL A 200 4.76 14.84 -0.83
N TRP A 201 4.55 16.11 -0.50
CA TRP A 201 3.49 16.51 0.42
C TRP A 201 2.11 16.43 -0.23
N ARG A 202 1.13 15.93 0.52
CA ARG A 202 -0.28 15.91 0.11
C ARG A 202 -1.16 16.36 1.27
N PRO A 203 -2.23 17.12 1.00
CA PRO A 203 -3.22 17.47 2.02
C PRO A 203 -3.98 16.23 2.47
N THR A 204 -4.42 16.19 3.72
CA THR A 204 -5.08 15.03 4.34
C THR A 204 -6.45 14.69 3.73
N ILE A 205 -7.03 15.58 2.92
CA ILE A 205 -8.22 15.27 2.12
C ILE A 205 -7.96 14.19 1.05
N VAL A 206 -6.70 14.05 0.59
CA VAL A 206 -6.31 13.06 -0.42
C VAL A 206 -6.21 11.68 0.23
N LEU A 207 -6.91 10.70 -0.34
CA LEU A 207 -6.83 9.31 0.11
C LEU A 207 -5.71 8.58 -0.63
N ALA A 208 -4.81 7.95 0.13
CA ALA A 208 -3.65 7.25 -0.38
C ALA A 208 -3.96 5.77 -0.68
N SER A 209 -3.51 5.27 -1.84
CA SER A 209 -3.62 3.86 -2.22
C SER A 209 -2.58 2.99 -1.50
N HIS A 210 -2.81 1.68 -1.51
CA HIS A 210 -1.86 0.70 -0.98
C HIS A 210 -0.53 0.62 -1.77
N ALA A 211 -0.42 1.28 -2.91
CA ALA A 211 0.81 1.36 -3.70
C ALA A 211 1.75 2.50 -3.25
N VAL A 212 1.37 3.22 -2.21
CA VAL A 212 2.19 4.28 -1.62
C VAL A 212 2.41 4.07 -0.13
N CYS A 213 3.57 4.51 0.35
CA CYS A 213 3.89 4.64 1.76
C CYS A 213 3.54 6.06 2.21
N VAL A 214 2.75 6.17 3.27
CA VAL A 214 2.31 7.42 3.89
C VAL A 214 3.13 7.65 5.14
N VAL A 215 3.74 8.83 5.28
CA VAL A 215 4.41 9.27 6.51
C VAL A 215 3.52 10.31 7.18
N ALA A 216 2.98 9.93 8.35
CA ALA A 216 2.07 10.75 9.13
C ALA A 216 2.86 11.68 10.07
N ARG A 217 3.57 12.65 9.47
CA ARG A 217 4.27 13.73 10.17
C ARG A 217 3.91 15.03 9.49
N ALA A 218 3.76 16.08 10.28
CA ALA A 218 3.44 17.42 9.82
C ALA A 218 4.59 18.43 10.08
N ASP A 219 5.60 17.99 10.81
CA ASP A 219 6.83 18.74 11.08
C ASP A 219 7.71 18.76 9.82
N ASP A 220 8.32 19.89 9.57
CA ASP A 220 9.25 20.12 8.47
C ASP A 220 10.62 19.50 8.75
#